data_14875a528c337e55d62b1956eaeea693
#
_entry.id   14875a528c337e55d62b1956eaeea693
#
_cell.length_a   1.000
_cell.length_b   1.000
_cell.length_c   1.000
_cell.angle_alpha   90.00
_cell.angle_beta   90.00
_cell.angle_gamma   90.00
#
_symmetry.space_group_name_H-M   'P 1'
#
loop_
_entity.id
_entity.type
_entity.pdbx_description
1 polymer ?
#
loop_
_entity_poly.entity_id
_entity_poly.type
_entity_poly.pdbx_seq_one_letter_code
_entity_poly.pdbx_strand_id
1 'polypeptide(L)' 'MYGVNIIERAFQLAGECGSIREVRRRLLREGYMNVEAHLMGRQIHREINSRLNPELRATQKSGS' A
#
# COMPACT_ATOMS: atom_id res chain seq x y z
N MET A 1 15.99 -7.69 8.94
CA MET A 1 15.86 -7.52 8.76
C MET A 1 15.45 -6.86 8.21
N TYR A 2 15.60 -6.25 8.00
CA TYR A 2 15.12 -5.52 7.62
C TYR A 2 15.75 -4.91 6.67
N GLY A 3 16.09 -5.13 5.73
CA GLY A 3 16.67 -4.53 4.73
C GLY A 3 15.81 -3.79 3.78
N VAL A 4 14.60 -3.95 3.84
CA VAL A 4 13.67 -3.33 2.93
C VAL A 4 13.14 -2.04 3.50
N ASN A 5 13.29 -0.92 2.80
CA ASN A 5 12.78 0.31 3.33
C ASN A 5 11.27 0.36 3.09
N ILE A 6 10.62 1.31 3.72
CA ILE A 6 9.18 1.37 3.70
C ILE A 6 8.59 1.54 2.31
N ILE A 7 9.24 2.27 1.45
CA ILE A 7 8.73 2.48 0.10
C ILE A 7 8.76 1.19 -0.71
N GLU A 8 9.85 0.47 -0.63
CA GLU A 8 9.95 -0.78 -1.33
C GLU A 8 8.95 -1.78 -0.79
N ARG A 9 8.80 -1.81 0.53
CA ARG A 9 7.85 -2.74 1.11
C ARG A 9 6.43 -2.38 0.68
N ALA A 10 6.13 -1.09 0.57
CA ALA A 10 4.82 -0.66 0.14
C ALA A 10 4.54 -1.16 -1.28
N PHE A 11 5.52 -1.10 -2.14
CA PHE A 11 5.34 -1.56 -3.51
C PHE A 11 5.08 -3.08 -3.52
N GLN A 12 5.78 -3.82 -2.68
CA GLN A 12 5.57 -5.25 -2.62
C GLN A 12 4.16 -5.56 -2.11
N LEU A 13 3.73 -4.86 -1.09
CA LEU A 13 2.43 -5.10 -0.53
C LEU A 13 1.30 -4.68 -1.46
N ALA A 14 1.56 -3.71 -2.31
CA ALA A 14 0.52 -3.23 -3.21
C ALA A 14 -0.05 -4.35 -4.06
N GLY A 15 0.77 -5.28 -4.46
CA GLY A 15 0.29 -6.39 -5.26
C GLY A 15 -0.62 -7.33 -4.50
N GLU A 16 -0.63 -7.22 -3.18
CA GLU A 16 -1.47 -8.06 -2.36
C GLU A 16 -2.64 -7.30 -1.77
N CYS A 17 -2.80 -6.05 -2.14
CA CYS A 17 -3.84 -5.21 -1.57
C CYS A 17 -4.68 -4.58 -2.66
N GLY A 18 -5.88 -4.23 -2.33
CA GLY A 18 -6.78 -3.59 -3.29
C GLY A 18 -6.84 -2.10 -3.16
N SER A 19 -6.25 -1.53 -2.14
CA SER A 19 -6.27 -0.10 -1.96
C SER A 19 -5.05 0.35 -1.19
N ILE A 20 -4.73 1.61 -1.30
CA ILE A 20 -3.58 2.15 -0.64
C ILE A 20 -3.79 2.16 0.85
N ARG A 21 -5.05 2.24 1.28
CA ARG A 21 -5.37 2.19 2.69
C ARG A 21 -4.95 0.85 3.27
N GLU A 22 -5.15 -0.23 2.54
CA GLU A 22 -4.73 -1.52 3.01
C GLU A 22 -3.22 -1.62 3.09
N VAL A 23 -2.53 -1.02 2.13
CA VAL A 23 -1.07 -1.03 2.15
C VAL A 23 -0.59 -0.34 3.42
N ARG A 24 -1.17 0.81 3.75
CA ARG A 24 -0.77 1.54 4.94
C ARG A 24 -1.02 0.71 6.19
N ARG A 25 -2.17 0.06 6.24
CA ARG A 25 -2.52 -0.74 7.39
C ARG A 25 -1.54 -1.89 7.56
N ARG A 26 -1.15 -2.54 6.47
CA ARG A 26 -0.22 -3.63 6.54
C ARG A 26 1.15 -3.15 7.02
N LEU A 27 1.58 -1.99 6.55
CA LEU A 27 2.85 -1.46 6.97
C LEU A 27 2.86 -1.16 8.47
N LEU A 28 1.77 -0.60 8.95
CA LEU A 28 1.69 -0.32 10.38
C LEU A 28 1.75 -1.61 11.17
N ARG A 29 1.09 -2.64 10.68
CA ARG A 29 1.10 -3.89 11.38
C ARG A 29 2.50 -4.51 11.40
N GLU A 30 3.29 -4.26 10.38
CA GLU A 30 4.65 -4.78 10.33
C GLU A 30 5.62 -3.97 11.17
N GLY A 31 5.14 -2.88 11.78
CA GLY A 31 6.01 -2.12 12.65
C GLY A 31 6.66 -0.89 12.06
N TYR A 32 6.32 -0.54 10.85
CA TYR A 32 6.90 0.65 10.26
C TYR A 32 6.30 1.89 10.91
N MET A 33 7.10 2.94 11.03
CA MET A 33 6.62 4.15 11.63
C MET A 33 6.50 5.24 10.61
N ASN A 34 5.73 6.23 10.90
CA ASN A 34 5.54 7.39 10.03
C ASN A 34 5.06 6.98 8.64
N VAL A 35 4.25 5.94 8.60
CA VAL A 35 3.79 5.40 7.34
C VAL A 35 3.11 6.45 6.48
N GLU A 36 2.21 7.22 7.06
CA GLU A 36 1.51 8.20 6.28
C GLU A 36 2.43 9.28 5.72
N ALA A 37 3.39 9.70 6.49
CA ALA A 37 4.32 10.71 6.03
C ALA A 37 5.11 10.20 4.83
N HIS A 38 5.49 8.94 4.85
CA HIS A 38 6.25 8.38 3.76
C HIS A 38 5.41 8.15 2.51
N LEU A 39 4.16 7.84 2.68
CA LEU A 39 3.31 7.53 1.55
C LEU A 39 2.46 8.66 1.02
N MET A 40 2.57 9.83 1.63
CA MET A 40 1.72 10.90 1.19
C MET A 40 2.16 11.61 -0.08
N GLY A 41 3.34 11.36 -0.57
CA GLY A 41 3.82 12.00 -1.77
C GLY A 41 2.98 11.62 -2.97
N ARG A 42 2.72 12.58 -3.85
CA ARG A 42 1.91 12.33 -4.99
C ARG A 42 2.47 11.24 -5.89
N GLN A 43 3.75 11.26 -6.11
CA GLN A 43 4.38 10.30 -6.94
C GLN A 43 4.32 8.92 -6.33
N ILE A 44 4.54 8.81 -5.03
CA ILE A 44 4.48 7.53 -4.34
C ILE A 44 3.06 6.98 -4.41
N HIS A 45 2.07 7.84 -4.20
CA HIS A 45 0.69 7.42 -4.27
C HIS A 45 0.39 6.84 -5.65
N ARG A 46 0.83 7.48 -6.68
CA ARG A 46 0.58 7.05 -8.03
C ARG A 46 1.24 5.70 -8.28
N GLU A 47 2.47 5.53 -7.83
CA GLU A 47 3.18 4.29 -8.03
C GLU A 47 2.49 3.14 -7.31
N ILE A 48 2.08 3.36 -6.08
CA ILE A 48 1.42 2.32 -5.32
C ILE A 48 0.11 1.96 -5.98
N ASN A 49 -0.66 2.96 -6.41
CA ASN A 49 -1.92 2.69 -7.04
C ASN A 49 -1.76 1.87 -8.31
N SER A 50 -0.71 2.08 -9.05
CA SER A 50 -0.51 1.35 -10.29
C SER A 50 -0.16 -0.10 -10.02
N ARG A 51 0.26 -0.43 -8.81
CA ARG A 51 0.63 -1.78 -8.48
C ARG A 51 -0.43 -2.53 -7.69
N LEU A 52 -1.52 -1.87 -7.34
CA LEU A 52 -2.56 -2.52 -6.57
C LEU A 52 -3.24 -3.61 -7.39
N ASN A 53 -3.78 -4.60 -6.70
CA ASN A 53 -4.43 -5.70 -7.36
C ASN A 53 -5.87 -5.33 -7.67
N PRO A 54 -6.24 -5.15 -8.91
CA PRO A 54 -7.57 -4.68 -9.26
C PRO A 54 -8.67 -5.66 -8.88
N GLU A 55 -8.36 -6.92 -8.78
CA GLU A 55 -9.37 -7.87 -8.39
C GLU A 55 -9.80 -7.67 -6.96
N LEU A 56 -8.87 -7.32 -6.10
CA LEU A 56 -9.18 -7.09 -4.72
C LEU A 56 -9.96 -5.78 -4.56
N ARG A 57 -9.67 -4.83 -5.43
CA ARG A 57 -10.38 -3.59 -5.35
C ARG A 57 -11.82 -3.78 -5.78
N ALA A 58 -12.05 -4.58 -6.78
CA ALA A 58 -13.37 -4.80 -7.26
C ALA A 58 -14.29 -5.33 -6.21
N THR A 59 -13.80 -6.14 -5.33
CA THR A 59 -14.64 -6.67 -4.33
C THR A 59 -15.17 -5.59 -3.49
N GLN A 60 -14.48 -4.54 -3.27
CA GLN A 60 -15.00 -3.60 -2.47
C GLN A 60 -16.05 -2.87 -3.10
N LYS A 61 -16.16 -2.77 -4.36
CA LYS A 61 -17.12 -2.07 -4.88
C LYS A 61 -18.33 -2.68 -4.96
N SER A 62 -18.44 -3.84 -4.77
CA SER A 62 -19.64 -4.50 -4.86
C SER A 62 -20.69 -3.84 -4.18
N GLY A 63 -20.42 -3.14 -3.25
CA GLY A 63 -21.46 -2.53 -2.55
C GLY A 63 -22.17 -1.54 -3.38
N SER A 64 -21.62 -1.16 -4.41
CA SER A 64 -22.32 -0.14 -5.12
C SER A 64 -23.21 -0.69 -6.14
#